data_ae0604251436d6fc5ab6394be352fc33
#
_entry.id   ae0604251436d6fc5ab6394be352fc33
#
_cell.length_a   1.000
_cell.length_b   1.000
_cell.length_c   1.000
_cell.angle_alpha   90.00
_cell.angle_beta   90.00
_cell.angle_gamma   90.00
#
_symmetry.space_group_name_H-M   'P 1'
#
loop_
_entity.id
_entity.type
_entity.pdbx_description
1 polymer ?
#
loop_
_entity_poly.entity_id
_entity_poly.type
_entity_poly.pdbx_seq_one_letter_code
_entity_poly.pdbx_strand_id
1 'polypeptide(L)'
;MKGTVKAAKLSFAELFLRYFSYVVVHMVQRPKLMAPKPVLDQPTIFVCRHVGLMDPVILMVVYFKMMIRPLVAKDYYQKNKFTRFFYKHAQCIALDRRNVSKEWLEEALVALGKGESVIIFPEGKRNKSGVGLLPFHCGAALLAARSGARVVPVYNDFWNFPHRYRLAIGQPVQLAPLPADGENAAWLKEQTNRIQEAVAALGATTFGT
;
A
#
# COMPACT_ATOMS: atom_id res chain seq x y z
N MET A 1 -9.23 -12.76 22.42
CA MET A 1 -9.16 -14.04 21.66
C MET A 1 -8.16 -13.87 20.53
N LYS A 2 -7.00 -14.53 20.58
CA LYS A 2 -6.00 -14.51 19.49
C LYS A 2 -6.47 -15.51 18.43
N GLY A 3 -7.22 -15.03 17.44
CA GLY A 3 -7.55 -15.82 16.28
C GLY A 3 -6.29 -15.99 15.42
N THR A 4 -5.76 -17.20 15.34
CA THR A 4 -4.73 -17.57 14.37
C THR A 4 -5.29 -17.38 12.97
N VAL A 5 -4.89 -16.32 12.29
CA VAL A 5 -5.28 -16.05 10.92
C VAL A 5 -4.68 -17.17 10.05
N LYS A 6 -5.53 -18.07 9.56
CA LYS A 6 -5.14 -19.08 8.59
C LYS A 6 -4.65 -18.38 7.32
N ALA A 7 -3.36 -18.54 7.00
CA ALA A 7 -2.82 -18.04 5.74
C ALA A 7 -3.66 -18.58 4.57
N ALA A 8 -4.19 -17.67 3.75
CA ALA A 8 -4.93 -18.04 2.56
C ALA A 8 -4.05 -18.91 1.65
N LYS A 9 -4.54 -20.09 1.24
CA LYS A 9 -3.84 -20.96 0.30
C LYS A 9 -3.78 -20.27 -1.06
N LEU A 10 -2.58 -19.92 -1.50
CA LEU A 10 -2.33 -19.37 -2.83
C LEU A 10 -2.53 -20.44 -3.90
N SER A 11 -3.15 -20.06 -5.02
CA SER A 11 -3.18 -20.90 -6.20
C SER A 11 -1.79 -21.05 -6.82
N PHE A 12 -1.56 -22.06 -7.62
CA PHE A 12 -0.29 -22.25 -8.34
C PHE A 12 0.08 -21.04 -9.20
N ALA A 13 -0.89 -20.43 -9.88
CA ALA A 13 -0.68 -19.25 -10.71
C ALA A 13 -0.24 -18.02 -9.87
N GLU A 14 -0.83 -17.82 -8.70
CA GLU A 14 -0.46 -16.75 -7.76
C GLU A 14 0.95 -16.96 -7.21
N LEU A 15 1.30 -18.19 -6.85
CA LEU A 15 2.63 -18.53 -6.36
C LEU A 15 3.68 -18.32 -7.47
N PHE A 16 3.40 -18.79 -8.68
CA PHE A 16 4.26 -18.58 -9.85
C PHE A 16 4.48 -17.09 -10.12
N LEU A 17 3.41 -16.29 -10.14
CA LEU A 17 3.49 -14.85 -10.39
C LEU A 17 4.33 -14.14 -9.31
N ARG A 18 4.22 -14.56 -8.06
CA ARG A 18 5.01 -14.01 -6.95
C ARG A 18 6.49 -14.33 -7.11
N TYR A 19 6.84 -15.60 -7.40
CA TYR A 19 8.24 -15.98 -7.63
C TYR A 19 8.82 -15.30 -8.86
N PHE A 20 8.06 -15.24 -9.94
CA PHE A 20 8.47 -14.52 -11.15
C PHE A 20 8.70 -13.03 -10.87
N SER A 21 7.77 -12.38 -10.17
CA SER A 21 7.91 -10.98 -9.75
C SER A 21 9.12 -10.79 -8.83
N TYR A 22 9.39 -11.71 -7.90
CA TYR A 22 10.55 -11.68 -7.03
C TYR A 22 11.86 -11.68 -7.86
N VAL A 23 11.99 -12.61 -8.79
CA VAL A 23 13.19 -12.70 -9.66
C VAL A 23 13.35 -11.44 -10.50
N VAL A 24 12.29 -10.99 -11.18
CA VAL A 24 12.31 -9.80 -12.04
C VAL A 24 12.67 -8.55 -11.25
N VAL A 25 12.04 -8.35 -10.10
CA VAL A 25 12.29 -7.18 -9.24
C VAL A 25 13.74 -7.16 -8.76
N HIS A 26 14.29 -8.30 -8.34
CA HIS A 26 15.68 -8.35 -7.88
C HIS A 26 16.70 -8.20 -9.02
N MET A 27 16.39 -8.70 -10.21
CA MET A 27 17.27 -8.54 -11.37
C MET A 27 17.25 -7.11 -11.94
N VAL A 28 16.06 -6.49 -12.03
CA VAL A 28 15.87 -5.21 -12.73
C VAL A 28 15.94 -4.02 -11.78
N GLN A 29 15.19 -4.06 -10.66
CA GLN A 29 15.04 -2.90 -9.78
C GLN A 29 16.02 -2.91 -8.59
N ARG A 30 16.52 -4.08 -8.20
CA ARG A 30 17.43 -4.25 -7.05
C ARG A 30 17.03 -3.40 -5.84
N PRO A 31 15.84 -3.60 -5.30
CA PRO A 31 15.31 -2.74 -4.25
C PRO A 31 16.21 -2.77 -3.02
N LYS A 32 16.57 -1.59 -2.53
CA LYS A 32 17.35 -1.42 -1.31
C LYS A 32 16.44 -0.93 -0.18
N LEU A 33 16.33 -1.73 0.87
CA LEU A 33 15.75 -1.27 2.13
C LEU A 33 16.73 -0.33 2.81
N MET A 34 16.28 0.87 3.14
CA MET A 34 17.12 1.91 3.76
C MET A 34 17.18 1.78 5.29
N ALA A 35 16.23 1.04 5.87
CA ALA A 35 16.18 0.70 7.29
C ALA A 35 15.62 -0.71 7.47
N PRO A 36 15.85 -1.37 8.61
CA PRO A 36 15.19 -2.63 8.93
C PRO A 36 13.67 -2.48 8.87
N LYS A 37 12.99 -3.37 8.12
CA LYS A 37 11.54 -3.34 8.05
C LYS A 37 10.92 -3.82 9.36
N PRO A 38 9.78 -3.24 9.79
CA PRO A 38 9.06 -3.73 10.97
C PRO A 38 8.56 -5.17 10.75
N VAL A 39 8.51 -5.93 11.82
CA VAL A 39 7.83 -7.23 11.83
C VAL A 39 6.34 -6.97 12.00
N LEU A 40 5.56 -7.44 11.05
CA LEU A 40 4.11 -7.24 11.02
C LEU A 40 3.42 -8.60 11.19
N ASP A 41 2.66 -8.72 12.25
CA ASP A 41 1.94 -9.93 12.68
C ASP A 41 0.41 -9.83 12.51
N GLN A 42 -0.05 -8.69 11.99
CA GLN A 42 -1.47 -8.36 11.81
C GLN A 42 -1.72 -7.75 10.44
N PRO A 43 -2.98 -7.80 9.93
CA PRO A 43 -3.38 -7.10 8.73
C PRO A 43 -3.00 -5.62 8.80
N THR A 44 -2.44 -5.12 7.72
CA THR A 44 -1.80 -3.80 7.67
C THR A 44 -2.25 -3.02 6.44
N ILE A 45 -2.50 -1.75 6.62
CA ILE A 45 -2.71 -0.77 5.56
C ILE A 45 -1.36 -0.09 5.30
N PHE A 46 -0.70 -0.47 4.23
CA PHE A 46 0.52 0.23 3.78
C PHE A 46 0.13 1.50 3.04
N VAL A 47 0.59 2.63 3.55
CA VAL A 47 0.37 3.95 2.93
C VAL A 47 1.66 4.40 2.29
N CYS A 48 1.68 4.37 0.97
CA CYS A 48 2.89 4.53 0.18
C CYS A 48 2.87 5.81 -0.65
N ARG A 49 4.01 6.50 -0.70
CA ARG A 49 4.29 7.47 -1.76
C ARG A 49 4.23 6.77 -3.12
N HIS A 50 3.68 7.43 -4.14
CA HIS A 50 3.53 6.83 -5.46
C HIS A 50 4.45 7.45 -6.50
N VAL A 51 5.54 6.80 -6.85
CA VAL A 51 6.52 7.29 -7.83
C VAL A 51 6.58 6.44 -9.10
N GLY A 52 6.29 5.15 -9.02
CA GLY A 52 6.41 4.23 -10.15
C GLY A 52 5.32 3.17 -10.25
N LEU A 53 5.23 2.54 -11.42
CA LEU A 53 4.28 1.45 -11.64
C LEU A 53 4.63 0.18 -10.84
N MET A 54 5.90 0.02 -10.50
CA MET A 54 6.40 -1.15 -9.78
C MET A 54 6.31 -1.03 -8.25
N ASP A 55 5.92 0.15 -7.73
CA ASP A 55 5.82 0.38 -6.28
C ASP A 55 5.07 -0.73 -5.53
N PRO A 56 3.85 -1.14 -5.95
CA PRO A 56 3.12 -2.18 -5.26
C PRO A 56 3.82 -3.53 -5.35
N VAL A 57 4.39 -3.86 -6.51
CA VAL A 57 5.07 -5.14 -6.74
C VAL A 57 6.31 -5.26 -5.85
N ILE A 58 7.08 -4.18 -5.73
CA ILE A 58 8.28 -4.14 -4.89
C ILE A 58 7.93 -4.37 -3.42
N LEU A 59 6.88 -3.71 -2.91
CA LEU A 59 6.44 -3.91 -1.54
C LEU A 59 5.93 -5.33 -1.28
N MET A 60 5.19 -5.91 -2.23
CA MET A 60 4.76 -7.31 -2.17
C MET A 60 5.95 -8.28 -2.15
N VAL A 61 7.02 -7.98 -2.87
CA VAL A 61 8.26 -8.76 -2.87
C VAL A 61 8.99 -8.64 -1.53
N VAL A 62 9.06 -7.44 -0.96
CA VAL A 62 9.68 -7.18 0.35
C VAL A 62 8.97 -7.92 1.48
N TYR A 63 7.65 -8.00 1.42
CA TYR A 63 6.82 -8.78 2.34
C TYR A 63 6.28 -10.06 1.68
N PHE A 64 7.15 -10.83 1.06
CA PHE A 64 6.79 -11.98 0.24
C PHE A 64 5.86 -13.00 0.92
N LYS A 65 5.96 -13.16 2.24
CA LYS A 65 5.13 -14.08 3.02
C LYS A 65 3.74 -13.54 3.36
N MET A 66 3.52 -12.23 3.18
CA MET A 66 2.23 -11.61 3.45
C MET A 66 1.36 -11.60 2.20
N MET A 67 0.06 -11.79 2.40
CA MET A 67 -0.92 -11.53 1.36
C MET A 67 -1.23 -10.04 1.35
N ILE A 68 -0.87 -9.36 0.27
CA ILE A 68 -1.03 -7.92 0.14
C ILE A 68 -1.83 -7.63 -1.13
N ARG A 69 -2.88 -6.82 -1.02
CA ARG A 69 -3.74 -6.40 -2.12
C ARG A 69 -3.55 -4.92 -2.42
N PRO A 70 -2.92 -4.57 -3.55
CA PRO A 70 -2.80 -3.18 -3.96
C PRO A 70 -4.13 -2.61 -4.45
N LEU A 71 -4.43 -1.35 -4.09
CA LEU A 71 -5.47 -0.57 -4.77
C LEU A 71 -4.93 -0.06 -6.10
N VAL A 72 -5.65 -0.38 -7.18
CA VAL A 72 -5.27 -0.01 -8.54
C VAL A 72 -6.44 0.68 -9.24
N ALA A 73 -6.16 1.79 -9.92
CA ALA A 73 -7.20 2.49 -10.67
C ALA A 73 -7.81 1.60 -11.76
N LYS A 74 -9.14 1.58 -11.85
CA LYS A 74 -9.95 0.77 -12.76
C LYS A 74 -9.53 0.93 -14.22
N ASP A 75 -9.11 2.13 -14.62
CA ASP A 75 -8.62 2.42 -15.97
C ASP A 75 -7.39 1.56 -16.34
N TYR A 76 -6.50 1.29 -15.38
CA TYR A 76 -5.34 0.41 -15.58
C TYR A 76 -5.74 -1.06 -15.59
N TYR A 77 -6.72 -1.43 -14.76
CA TYR A 77 -7.22 -2.80 -14.67
C TYR A 77 -7.84 -3.27 -16.01
N GLN A 78 -8.47 -2.35 -16.74
CA GLN A 78 -9.19 -2.64 -17.99
C GLN A 78 -8.41 -2.32 -19.25
N LYS A 79 -7.16 -1.86 -19.15
CA LYS A 79 -6.39 -1.33 -20.29
C LYS A 79 -6.18 -2.35 -21.41
N ASN A 80 -5.86 -3.60 -21.08
CA ASN A 80 -5.72 -4.70 -22.03
C ASN A 80 -5.85 -6.08 -21.33
N LYS A 81 -5.88 -7.17 -22.11
CA LYS A 81 -6.02 -8.53 -21.58
C LYS A 81 -4.89 -8.92 -20.63
N PHE A 82 -3.67 -8.48 -20.90
CA PHE A 82 -2.49 -8.77 -20.06
C PHE A 82 -2.57 -8.07 -18.71
N THR A 83 -2.89 -6.77 -18.68
CA THR A 83 -3.04 -6.03 -17.42
C THR A 83 -4.19 -6.59 -16.60
N ARG A 84 -5.31 -6.95 -17.25
CA ARG A 84 -6.45 -7.58 -16.60
C ARG A 84 -6.08 -8.93 -15.97
N PHE A 85 -5.35 -9.76 -16.70
CA PHE A 85 -4.84 -11.03 -16.17
C PHE A 85 -3.92 -10.80 -14.97
N PHE A 86 -2.94 -9.91 -15.11
CA PHE A 86 -1.98 -9.60 -14.06
C PHE A 86 -2.68 -9.09 -12.78
N TYR A 87 -3.51 -8.07 -12.90
CA TYR A 87 -4.18 -7.49 -11.72
C TYR A 87 -5.16 -8.45 -11.06
N LYS A 88 -5.83 -9.30 -11.85
CA LYS A 88 -6.69 -10.36 -11.30
C LYS A 88 -5.89 -11.35 -10.46
N HIS A 89 -4.77 -11.84 -10.97
CA HIS A 89 -3.93 -12.83 -10.25
C HIS A 89 -3.08 -12.19 -9.14
N ALA A 90 -2.76 -10.91 -9.23
CA ALA A 90 -2.20 -10.14 -8.12
C ALA A 90 -3.26 -9.75 -7.08
N GLN A 91 -4.53 -10.14 -7.29
CA GLN A 91 -5.67 -9.86 -6.41
C GLN A 91 -5.80 -8.37 -6.05
N CYS A 92 -5.53 -7.49 -7.04
CA CYS A 92 -5.65 -6.05 -6.86
C CYS A 92 -7.11 -5.64 -6.67
N ILE A 93 -7.33 -4.68 -5.77
CA ILE A 93 -8.63 -4.05 -5.54
C ILE A 93 -8.80 -2.92 -6.55
N ALA A 94 -9.89 -2.95 -7.32
CA ALA A 94 -10.15 -1.95 -8.34
C ALA A 94 -10.75 -0.67 -7.73
N LEU A 95 -10.08 0.47 -7.93
CA LEU A 95 -10.54 1.78 -7.48
C LEU A 95 -11.07 2.60 -8.66
N ASP A 96 -12.36 2.94 -8.65
CA ASP A 96 -12.92 3.92 -9.58
C ASP A 96 -12.69 5.33 -9.06
N ARG A 97 -11.81 6.09 -9.72
CA ARG A 97 -11.47 7.46 -9.34
C ARG A 97 -12.48 8.50 -9.81
N ARG A 98 -13.35 8.14 -10.75
CA ARG A 98 -14.37 9.04 -11.33
C ARG A 98 -15.68 8.94 -10.56
N ASN A 99 -15.94 7.78 -10.02
CA ASN A 99 -17.14 7.52 -9.24
C ASN A 99 -16.71 7.18 -7.80
N VAL A 100 -17.17 7.94 -6.81
CA VAL A 100 -16.89 7.69 -5.39
C VAL A 100 -17.68 6.44 -4.96
N SER A 101 -17.47 5.31 -5.66
CA SER A 101 -18.10 4.06 -5.29
C SER A 101 -17.45 3.54 -3.99
N LYS A 102 -18.27 3.01 -3.10
CA LYS A 102 -17.80 2.40 -1.86
C LYS A 102 -17.25 0.98 -2.06
N GLU A 103 -17.32 0.46 -3.27
CA GLU A 103 -16.98 -0.94 -3.61
C GLU A 103 -15.54 -1.30 -3.20
N TRP A 104 -14.57 -0.42 -3.53
CA TRP A 104 -13.18 -0.63 -3.14
C TRP A 104 -12.98 -0.72 -1.63
N LEU A 105 -13.77 0.09 -0.87
CA LEU A 105 -13.69 0.13 0.58
C LEU A 105 -14.20 -1.18 1.17
N GLU A 106 -15.34 -1.67 0.68
CA GLU A 106 -15.92 -2.95 1.11
C GLU A 106 -14.99 -4.12 0.78
N GLU A 107 -14.41 -4.14 -0.42
CA GLU A 107 -13.45 -5.17 -0.83
C GLU A 107 -12.18 -5.13 0.04
N ALA A 108 -11.67 -3.93 0.37
CA ALA A 108 -10.53 -3.75 1.24
C ALA A 108 -10.83 -4.18 2.69
N LEU A 109 -12.02 -3.88 3.21
CA LEU A 109 -12.45 -4.32 4.53
C LEU A 109 -12.56 -5.85 4.61
N VAL A 110 -13.11 -6.49 3.57
CA VAL A 110 -13.17 -7.96 3.47
C VAL A 110 -11.76 -8.56 3.44
N ALA A 111 -10.83 -7.97 2.70
CA ALA A 111 -9.45 -8.44 2.63
C ALA A 111 -8.77 -8.36 4.01
N LEU A 112 -8.86 -7.21 4.69
CA LEU A 112 -8.32 -7.02 6.03
C LEU A 112 -8.96 -7.99 7.04
N GLY A 113 -10.27 -8.21 6.96
CA GLY A 113 -10.99 -9.17 7.81
C GLY A 113 -10.55 -10.64 7.60
N LYS A 114 -10.01 -10.97 6.43
CA LYS A 114 -9.39 -12.28 6.12
C LYS A 114 -7.94 -12.40 6.57
N GLY A 115 -7.37 -11.36 7.17
CA GLY A 115 -5.97 -11.35 7.58
C GLY A 115 -5.00 -10.91 6.48
N GLU A 116 -5.51 -10.41 5.36
CA GLU A 116 -4.70 -9.88 4.27
C GLU A 116 -4.37 -8.40 4.53
N SER A 117 -3.35 -7.88 3.87
CA SER A 117 -2.96 -6.49 3.96
C SER A 117 -3.32 -5.73 2.69
N VAL A 118 -3.35 -4.41 2.76
CA VAL A 118 -3.73 -3.55 1.63
C VAL A 118 -2.66 -2.50 1.38
N ILE A 119 -2.38 -2.17 0.12
CA ILE A 119 -1.54 -1.03 -0.26
C ILE A 119 -2.43 0.09 -0.80
N ILE A 120 -2.28 1.27 -0.22
CA ILE A 120 -2.94 2.49 -0.69
C ILE A 120 -1.90 3.52 -1.09
N PHE A 121 -2.12 4.16 -2.23
CA PHE A 121 -1.39 5.33 -2.69
C PHE A 121 -2.30 6.56 -2.52
N PRO A 122 -2.25 7.25 -1.37
CA PRO A 122 -3.24 8.28 -1.04
C PRO A 122 -3.10 9.55 -1.90
N GLU A 123 -2.00 9.70 -2.61
CA GLU A 123 -1.80 10.77 -3.60
C GLU A 123 -2.76 10.66 -4.81
N GLY A 124 -3.39 9.49 -5.01
CA GLY A 124 -4.33 9.22 -6.10
C GLY A 124 -3.73 9.21 -7.50
N LYS A 125 -2.50 9.65 -7.66
CA LYS A 125 -1.72 9.66 -8.91
C LYS A 125 -0.22 9.54 -8.62
N ARG A 126 0.54 9.17 -9.65
CA ARG A 126 2.01 9.12 -9.52
C ARG A 126 2.59 10.51 -9.37
N ASN A 127 3.44 10.70 -8.36
CA ASN A 127 4.23 11.90 -8.18
C ASN A 127 5.43 11.89 -9.14
N LYS A 128 5.27 12.53 -10.28
CA LYS A 128 6.31 12.61 -11.31
C LYS A 128 7.36 13.69 -11.06
N SER A 129 7.12 14.59 -10.09
CA SER A 129 8.08 15.64 -9.76
C SER A 129 9.35 15.12 -9.11
N GLY A 130 9.28 13.90 -8.55
CA GLY A 130 10.39 13.30 -7.80
C GLY A 130 10.63 13.93 -6.42
N VAL A 131 9.97 15.03 -6.10
CA VAL A 131 10.19 15.79 -4.86
C VAL A 131 8.94 15.78 -3.99
N GLY A 132 9.13 15.51 -2.68
CA GLY A 132 8.09 15.62 -1.67
C GLY A 132 6.92 14.65 -1.87
N LEU A 133 5.78 15.01 -1.30
CA LEU A 133 4.52 14.29 -1.39
C LEU A 133 3.46 15.19 -2.04
N LEU A 134 2.55 14.59 -2.80
CA LEU A 134 1.31 15.25 -3.17
C LEU A 134 0.31 15.20 -2.00
N PRO A 135 -0.71 16.07 -1.96
CA PRO A 135 -1.74 16.01 -0.93
C PRO A 135 -2.43 14.64 -0.87
N PHE A 136 -2.66 14.16 0.35
CA PHE A 136 -3.28 12.86 0.57
C PHE A 136 -4.80 12.95 0.59
N HIS A 137 -5.45 11.97 -0.01
CA HIS A 137 -6.89 11.71 0.12
C HIS A 137 -7.16 10.89 1.39
N CYS A 138 -8.33 11.07 1.99
CA CYS A 138 -8.71 10.47 3.28
C CYS A 138 -8.99 8.95 3.25
N GLY A 139 -8.87 8.29 2.09
CA GLY A 139 -9.19 6.87 1.95
C GLY A 139 -8.44 5.94 2.91
N ALA A 140 -7.17 6.22 3.21
CA ALA A 140 -6.39 5.42 4.14
C ALA A 140 -6.88 5.58 5.59
N ALA A 141 -7.18 6.82 6.02
CA ALA A 141 -7.74 7.11 7.33
C ALA A 141 -9.12 6.48 7.50
N LEU A 142 -9.98 6.58 6.49
CA LEU A 142 -11.30 5.96 6.48
C LEU A 142 -11.23 4.43 6.59
N LEU A 143 -10.36 3.80 5.81
CA LEU A 143 -10.17 2.35 5.87
C LEU A 143 -9.65 1.91 7.24
N ALA A 144 -8.70 2.66 7.82
CA ALA A 144 -8.18 2.39 9.15
C ALA A 144 -9.27 2.51 10.23
N ALA A 145 -10.09 3.58 10.18
CA ALA A 145 -11.21 3.78 11.11
C ALA A 145 -12.18 2.60 11.13
N ARG A 146 -12.52 2.09 9.96
CA ARG A 146 -13.53 1.02 9.82
C ARG A 146 -12.99 -0.38 10.04
N SER A 147 -11.72 -0.61 9.75
CA SER A 147 -11.10 -1.94 9.90
C SER A 147 -10.40 -2.14 11.25
N GLY A 148 -9.98 -1.07 11.92
CA GLY A 148 -9.07 -1.14 13.07
C GLY A 148 -7.65 -1.62 12.69
N ALA A 149 -7.35 -1.78 11.40
CA ALA A 149 -6.05 -2.24 10.94
C ALA A 149 -4.95 -1.17 11.14
N ARG A 150 -3.73 -1.64 11.38
CA ARG A 150 -2.56 -0.77 11.53
C ARG A 150 -2.25 -0.03 10.24
N VAL A 151 -1.86 1.22 10.34
CA VAL A 151 -1.37 2.03 9.23
C VAL A 151 0.15 2.08 9.29
N VAL A 152 0.82 1.64 8.22
CA VAL A 152 2.28 1.64 8.13
C VAL A 152 2.71 2.56 6.99
N PRO A 153 3.50 3.62 7.28
CA PRO A 153 3.98 4.54 6.28
C PRO A 153 5.12 3.91 5.48
N VAL A 154 5.12 4.14 4.18
CA VAL A 154 6.18 3.69 3.26
C VAL A 154 6.62 4.87 2.41
N TYR A 155 7.88 5.17 2.45
CA TYR A 155 8.50 6.14 1.55
C TYR A 155 9.41 5.42 0.57
N ASN A 156 9.28 5.74 -0.70
CA ASN A 156 10.05 5.16 -1.78
C ASN A 156 10.59 6.25 -2.69
N ASP A 157 11.74 5.95 -3.28
CA ASP A 157 12.41 6.86 -4.17
C ASP A 157 13.11 6.09 -5.30
N PHE A 158 13.18 6.72 -6.47
CA PHE A 158 13.99 6.26 -7.57
C PHE A 158 15.34 6.96 -7.57
N TRP A 159 16.41 6.18 -7.54
CA TRP A 159 17.71 6.74 -7.77
C TRP A 159 18.15 6.49 -9.22
N ASN A 160 18.61 7.57 -9.88
CA ASN A 160 19.08 7.49 -11.25
C ASN A 160 20.25 6.52 -11.42
N PHE A 161 20.09 5.59 -12.28
CA PHE A 161 20.98 4.63 -12.92
C PHE A 161 22.06 3.91 -12.09
N PRO A 162 22.17 2.57 -12.22
CA PRO A 162 21.19 1.68 -12.85
C PRO A 162 20.03 1.45 -11.89
N HIS A 163 18.86 1.87 -12.27
CA HIS A 163 17.52 1.72 -11.64
C HIS A 163 17.49 1.06 -10.25
N ARG A 164 18.07 1.70 -9.26
CA ARG A 164 17.99 1.23 -7.88
C ARG A 164 16.79 1.87 -7.23
N TYR A 165 15.85 1.04 -6.86
CA TYR A 165 14.71 1.44 -6.08
C TYR A 165 15.07 1.42 -4.60
N ARG A 166 14.87 2.55 -3.90
CA ARG A 166 15.10 2.65 -2.47
C ARG A 166 13.75 2.76 -1.76
N LEU A 167 13.58 2.06 -0.66
CA LEU A 167 12.40 2.20 0.17
C LEU A 167 12.72 2.14 1.66
N ALA A 168 11.96 2.92 2.42
CA ALA A 168 11.91 2.88 3.87
C ALA A 168 10.49 2.53 4.31
N ILE A 169 10.38 1.72 5.33
CA ILE A 169 9.12 1.29 5.91
C ILE A 169 9.15 1.68 7.38
N GLY A 170 8.24 2.56 7.77
CA GLY A 170 8.19 3.10 9.12
C GLY A 170 7.46 2.19 10.11
N GLN A 171 7.43 2.59 11.36
CA GLN A 171 6.62 1.97 12.40
C GLN A 171 5.14 2.32 12.20
N PRO A 172 4.22 1.51 12.73
CA PRO A 172 2.79 1.81 12.66
C PRO A 172 2.46 3.20 13.22
N VAL A 173 1.69 3.97 12.47
CA VAL A 173 1.20 5.29 12.87
C VAL A 173 0.10 5.14 13.91
N GLN A 174 0.23 5.84 15.03
CA GLN A 174 -0.82 5.89 16.03
C GLN A 174 -1.88 6.92 15.59
N LEU A 175 -3.05 6.44 15.22
CA LEU A 175 -4.20 7.29 14.93
C LEU A 175 -4.93 7.65 16.23
N ALA A 176 -5.60 8.80 16.25
CA ALA A 176 -6.44 9.16 17.37
C ALA A 176 -7.62 8.18 17.53
N PRO A 177 -8.13 7.97 18.73
CA PRO A 177 -9.37 7.21 18.93
C PRO A 177 -10.51 7.77 18.08
N LEU A 178 -11.37 6.88 17.60
CA LEU A 178 -12.55 7.28 16.84
C LEU A 178 -13.48 8.09 17.74
N PRO A 179 -13.99 9.26 17.29
CA PRO A 179 -14.97 10.03 18.03
C PRO A 179 -16.25 9.24 18.31
N ALA A 180 -17.02 9.64 19.32
CA ALA A 180 -18.28 8.97 19.69
C ALA A 180 -19.34 9.03 18.59
N ASP A 181 -19.28 10.04 17.74
CA ASP A 181 -20.13 10.23 16.54
C ASP A 181 -19.60 9.53 15.28
N GLY A 182 -18.53 8.74 15.43
CA GLY A 182 -17.90 8.01 14.34
C GLY A 182 -16.88 8.83 13.54
N GLU A 183 -16.53 8.35 12.33
CA GLU A 183 -15.60 9.03 11.44
C GLU A 183 -16.25 10.28 10.80
N ASN A 184 -16.04 11.43 11.38
CA ASN A 184 -16.44 12.72 10.80
C ASN A 184 -15.34 13.35 9.93
N ALA A 185 -15.71 14.39 9.16
CA ALA A 185 -14.79 15.04 8.21
C ALA A 185 -13.58 15.68 8.89
N ALA A 186 -13.73 16.22 10.09
CA ALA A 186 -12.64 16.86 10.83
C ALA A 186 -11.63 15.81 11.31
N TRP A 187 -12.10 14.71 11.88
CA TRP A 187 -11.26 13.59 12.30
C TRP A 187 -10.52 12.95 11.11
N LEU A 188 -11.25 12.68 10.00
CA LEU A 188 -10.63 12.12 8.80
C LEU A 188 -9.53 13.01 8.26
N LYS A 189 -9.74 14.33 8.22
CA LYS A 189 -8.72 15.30 7.79
C LYS A 189 -7.50 15.26 8.71
N GLU A 190 -7.71 15.28 10.02
CA GLU A 190 -6.62 15.24 10.99
C GLU A 190 -5.80 13.95 10.87
N GLN A 191 -6.46 12.76 10.82
CA GLN A 191 -5.74 11.51 10.70
C GLN A 191 -5.04 11.38 9.34
N THR A 192 -5.61 11.91 8.26
CA THR A 192 -4.94 11.97 6.96
C THR A 192 -3.66 12.80 7.02
N ASN A 193 -3.69 13.95 7.69
CA ASN A 193 -2.50 14.77 7.90
C ASN A 193 -1.44 14.03 8.71
N ARG A 194 -1.81 13.36 9.81
CA ARG A 194 -0.89 12.54 10.62
C ARG A 194 -0.21 11.46 9.79
N ILE A 195 -0.97 10.78 8.94
CA ILE A 195 -0.43 9.75 8.03
C ILE A 195 0.53 10.40 7.02
N GLN A 196 0.17 11.54 6.44
CA GLN A 196 1.02 12.25 5.48
C GLN A 196 2.31 12.72 6.13
N GLU A 197 2.25 13.30 7.33
CA GLU A 197 3.40 13.72 8.11
C GLU A 197 4.34 12.55 8.44
N ALA A 198 3.78 11.38 8.81
CA ALA A 198 4.57 10.18 9.07
C ALA A 198 5.31 9.69 7.82
N VAL A 199 4.68 9.73 6.65
CA VAL A 199 5.33 9.39 5.37
C VAL A 199 6.40 10.43 5.02
N ALA A 200 6.12 11.73 5.21
CA ALA A 200 7.07 12.81 4.96
C ALA A 200 8.30 12.72 5.89
N ALA A 201 8.07 12.54 7.20
CA ALA A 201 9.14 12.38 8.18
C ALA A 201 10.04 11.18 7.88
N LEU A 202 9.44 10.06 7.44
CA LEU A 202 10.19 8.88 7.00
C LEU A 202 11.08 9.21 5.79
N GLY A 203 10.58 10.00 4.85
CA GLY A 203 11.36 10.51 3.71
C GLY A 203 12.52 11.40 4.15
N ALA A 204 12.25 12.39 4.97
CA ALA A 204 13.25 13.35 5.47
C ALA A 204 14.37 12.65 6.26
N THR A 205 14.00 11.76 7.20
CA THR A 205 14.98 11.06 8.05
C THR A 205 15.82 10.04 7.31
N THR A 206 15.27 9.42 6.26
CA THR A 206 15.93 8.29 5.56
C THR A 206 16.62 8.71 4.28
N PHE A 207 16.11 9.72 3.58
CA PHE A 207 16.60 10.11 2.26
C PHE A 207 17.13 11.56 2.21
N GLY A 208 16.89 12.36 3.26
CA GLY A 208 17.27 13.78 3.31
C GLY A 208 16.39 14.67 2.41
N THR A 209 15.13 14.30 2.20
CA THR A 209 14.18 14.99 1.28
C THR A 209 13.10 15.76 2.02
#